data_09a536393c1c176a4fcf8157781d8e1c
#
_entry.id   09a536393c1c176a4fcf8157781d8e1c
#
_cell.length_a   1.000
_cell.length_b   1.000
_cell.length_c   1.000
_cell.angle_alpha   90.00
_cell.angle_beta   90.00
_cell.angle_gamma   90.00
#
_symmetry.space_group_name_H-M   'P 1'
#
loop_
_entity.id
_entity.type
_entity.pdbx_description
1 polymer ?
#
loop_
_entity_poly.entity_id
_entity_poly.type
_entity_poly.pdbx_seq_one_letter_code
_entity_poly.pdbx_strand_id
1 'polypeptide(L)'
;MNLLPIATACLLALGLAACDKSGQATQPDRPAPGASSPTADAAPPALQGGDQAFMAKAAGDNAFQIAMARVALRVSQTAPVRELAQRVMDDHTRMNRELATIAARRSTDHPSPPVPVDKAQELQQHLLSLQGDAFDQAFAGVMVNDHRTAIALFTDEIQHGHDEAVREFARKELPALREHMAMANALEARPAPSASE
;
A
#
# COMPACT_ATOMS: atom_id res chain seq x y z
N MET A 1 -48.01 -0.49 -10.67
CA MET A 1 -48.94 -1.26 -11.55
C MET A 1 -48.14 -2.33 -12.21
N ASN A 2 -48.58 -3.56 -12.03
CA ASN A 2 -48.31 -4.87 -12.65
C ASN A 2 -46.96 -5.53 -12.19
N LEU A 3 -46.92 -6.46 -11.26
CA LEU A 3 -47.53 -7.81 -11.15
C LEU A 3 -47.35 -8.64 -12.43
N LEU A 4 -46.81 -9.84 -12.46
CA LEU A 4 -46.87 -11.06 -11.66
C LEU A 4 -46.01 -12.19 -12.34
N PRO A 5 -45.95 -13.36 -11.75
CA PRO A 5 -44.86 -14.35 -11.86
C PRO A 5 -45.22 -15.53 -12.76
N ILE A 6 -44.26 -16.41 -13.04
CA ILE A 6 -44.58 -17.78 -13.54
C ILE A 6 -43.72 -18.79 -12.77
N ALA A 7 -44.43 -19.63 -12.05
CA ALA A 7 -43.99 -20.92 -11.51
C ALA A 7 -44.40 -22.01 -12.51
N THR A 8 -43.66 -23.12 -12.59
CA THR A 8 -44.13 -24.49 -12.98
C THR A 8 -42.92 -25.41 -12.80
N ALA A 9 -42.84 -26.25 -11.83
CA ALA A 9 -43.48 -27.55 -11.57
C ALA A 9 -42.78 -28.74 -12.20
N CYS A 10 -42.31 -29.60 -11.27
CA CYS A 10 -42.30 -31.08 -11.21
C CYS A 10 -41.93 -31.92 -12.42
N LEU A 11 -41.02 -32.86 -12.19
CA LEU A 11 -41.32 -34.28 -12.45
C LEU A 11 -40.37 -35.22 -11.66
N LEU A 12 -40.99 -36.02 -10.79
CA LEU A 12 -40.43 -37.22 -10.16
C LEU A 12 -40.30 -38.34 -11.19
N ALA A 13 -39.24 -39.14 -11.13
CA ALA A 13 -39.24 -40.50 -11.63
C ALA A 13 -38.51 -41.41 -10.62
N LEU A 14 -39.32 -42.24 -9.98
CA LEU A 14 -38.86 -43.43 -9.24
C LEU A 14 -38.55 -44.54 -10.26
N GLY A 15 -37.47 -45.28 -10.02
CA GLY A 15 -37.17 -46.54 -10.68
C GLY A 15 -36.49 -47.49 -9.69
N LEU A 16 -37.22 -48.58 -9.34
CA LEU A 16 -36.84 -49.64 -8.42
C LEU A 16 -35.94 -50.71 -9.07
N ALA A 17 -35.02 -51.19 -8.29
CA ALA A 17 -34.57 -52.57 -8.03
C ALA A 17 -34.10 -53.48 -9.18
N ALA A 18 -32.93 -54.07 -8.98
CA ALA A 18 -32.75 -55.51 -9.00
C ALA A 18 -31.43 -55.89 -8.32
N CYS A 19 -31.54 -56.78 -7.34
CA CYS A 19 -30.41 -57.54 -6.74
C CYS A 19 -29.95 -58.61 -7.72
N ASP A 20 -28.66 -58.83 -7.86
CA ASP A 20 -28.12 -60.14 -8.14
C ASP A 20 -26.84 -60.37 -7.34
N LYS A 21 -26.79 -61.53 -6.71
CA LYS A 21 -25.70 -62.13 -5.93
C LYS A 21 -24.85 -62.98 -6.87
N SER A 22 -23.56 -62.82 -6.86
CA SER A 22 -22.62 -63.93 -6.68
C SER A 22 -21.22 -63.56 -7.15
N GLY A 23 -20.22 -63.99 -6.40
CA GLY A 23 -18.85 -64.04 -6.89
C GLY A 23 -17.79 -63.44 -5.97
N GLN A 24 -17.49 -64.17 -4.94
CA GLN A 24 -16.35 -63.94 -4.04
C GLN A 24 -15.03 -64.17 -4.78
N ALA A 25 -14.18 -63.17 -4.86
CA ALA A 25 -12.75 -63.34 -5.11
C ALA A 25 -11.99 -62.30 -4.27
N THR A 26 -11.32 -62.82 -3.26
CA THR A 26 -10.38 -62.13 -2.40
C THR A 26 -9.17 -61.65 -3.22
N GLN A 27 -8.99 -60.34 -3.34
CA GLN A 27 -7.72 -59.76 -3.75
C GLN A 27 -7.14 -58.96 -2.58
N PRO A 28 -5.81 -59.08 -2.33
CA PRO A 28 -5.20 -58.41 -1.19
C PRO A 28 -5.14 -56.88 -1.39
N ASP A 29 -5.37 -56.18 -0.29
CA ASP A 29 -5.29 -54.74 -0.14
C ASP A 29 -4.02 -54.16 -0.75
N ARG A 30 -4.22 -53.39 -1.83
CA ARG A 30 -3.24 -52.42 -2.30
C ARG A 30 -3.68 -51.06 -1.72
N PRO A 31 -2.85 -50.42 -0.87
CA PRO A 31 -3.19 -49.09 -0.40
C PRO A 31 -3.28 -48.16 -1.62
N ALA A 32 -4.42 -47.50 -1.77
CA ALA A 32 -4.59 -46.43 -2.73
C ALA A 32 -3.54 -45.31 -2.44
N PRO A 33 -2.92 -44.74 -3.48
CA PRO A 33 -2.09 -43.55 -3.27
C PRO A 33 -2.98 -42.50 -2.61
N GLY A 34 -2.58 -42.04 -1.42
CA GLY A 34 -3.26 -40.98 -0.70
C GLY A 34 -3.36 -39.76 -1.59
N ALA A 35 -4.58 -39.39 -1.93
CA ALA A 35 -4.85 -38.07 -2.44
C ALA A 35 -4.46 -37.06 -1.33
N SER A 36 -3.28 -36.47 -1.47
CA SER A 36 -2.91 -35.33 -0.66
C SER A 36 -3.96 -34.25 -0.93
N SER A 37 -4.86 -34.07 0.03
CA SER A 37 -5.74 -32.91 0.05
C SER A 37 -4.86 -31.67 -0.12
N PRO A 38 -5.20 -30.71 -0.97
CA PRO A 38 -4.47 -29.46 -1.02
C PRO A 38 -4.50 -28.88 0.39
N THR A 39 -3.32 -28.71 0.97
CA THR A 39 -3.16 -28.01 2.23
C THR A 39 -3.84 -26.68 2.06
N ALA A 40 -4.91 -26.43 2.80
CA ALA A 40 -5.54 -25.12 2.86
C ALA A 40 -4.42 -24.11 3.13
N ASP A 41 -4.31 -23.12 2.25
CA ASP A 41 -3.28 -22.10 2.33
C ASP A 41 -3.37 -21.46 3.72
N ALA A 42 -2.47 -21.85 4.62
CA ALA A 42 -2.50 -21.37 5.99
C ALA A 42 -2.33 -19.85 5.92
N ALA A 43 -3.24 -19.11 6.55
CA ALA A 43 -3.12 -17.66 6.63
C ALA A 43 -1.70 -17.32 7.09
N PRO A 44 -1.04 -16.33 6.44
CA PRO A 44 0.30 -15.96 6.81
C PRO A 44 0.36 -15.53 8.29
N PRO A 45 1.48 -15.77 8.99
CA PRO A 45 1.61 -15.44 10.40
C PRO A 45 1.41 -13.93 10.64
N ALA A 46 0.99 -13.57 11.84
CA ALA A 46 0.89 -12.15 12.25
C ALA A 46 2.25 -11.46 12.16
N LEU A 47 2.24 -10.17 11.81
CA LEU A 47 3.45 -9.36 11.71
C LEU A 47 4.15 -9.25 13.07
N GLN A 48 5.48 -9.23 13.07
CA GLN A 48 6.27 -8.91 14.25
C GLN A 48 6.24 -7.41 14.53
N GLY A 49 6.53 -7.01 15.78
CA GLY A 49 6.42 -5.62 16.22
C GLY A 49 7.23 -4.62 15.39
N GLY A 50 8.40 -5.02 14.86
CA GLY A 50 9.24 -4.18 14.00
C GLY A 50 8.57 -3.90 12.66
N ASP A 51 8.13 -4.94 11.94
CA ASP A 51 7.45 -4.82 10.66
C ASP A 51 6.13 -4.04 10.80
N GLN A 52 5.40 -4.27 11.91
CA GLN A 52 4.18 -3.51 12.20
C GLN A 52 4.46 -2.02 12.43
N ALA A 53 5.51 -1.70 13.17
CA ALA A 53 5.92 -0.31 13.42
C ALA A 53 6.38 0.37 12.13
N PHE A 54 7.13 -0.33 11.27
CA PHE A 54 7.50 0.15 9.95
C PHE A 54 6.25 0.48 9.11
N MET A 55 5.32 -0.47 8.96
CA MET A 55 4.11 -0.27 8.18
C MET A 55 3.29 0.92 8.68
N ALA A 56 3.16 1.04 10.01
CA ALA A 56 2.46 2.13 10.65
C ALA A 56 3.10 3.48 10.29
N LYS A 57 4.42 3.58 10.46
CA LYS A 57 5.16 4.79 10.15
C LYS A 57 5.13 5.13 8.66
N ALA A 58 5.35 4.14 7.79
CA ALA A 58 5.31 4.34 6.34
C ALA A 58 3.93 4.83 5.86
N ALA A 59 2.84 4.27 6.40
CA ALA A 59 1.49 4.72 6.06
C ALA A 59 1.23 6.17 6.47
N GLY A 60 1.73 6.59 7.64
CA GLY A 60 1.61 7.97 8.11
C GLY A 60 2.45 8.94 7.31
N ASP A 61 3.69 8.59 7.05
CA ASP A 61 4.59 9.39 6.23
C ASP A 61 3.98 9.57 4.81
N ASN A 62 3.42 8.51 4.22
CA ASN A 62 2.72 8.60 2.93
C ASN A 62 1.51 9.56 2.99
N ALA A 63 0.70 9.47 4.04
CA ALA A 63 -0.45 10.37 4.19
C ALA A 63 -0.03 11.84 4.30
N PHE A 64 1.04 12.11 5.05
CA PHE A 64 1.65 13.42 5.16
C PHE A 64 2.17 13.92 3.80
N GLN A 65 2.92 13.12 3.06
CA GLN A 65 3.44 13.45 1.73
C GLN A 65 2.33 13.78 0.74
N ILE A 66 1.25 13.00 0.73
CA ILE A 66 0.07 13.26 -0.10
C ILE A 66 -0.55 14.63 0.27
N ALA A 67 -0.64 14.96 1.56
CA ALA A 67 -1.18 16.24 2.01
C ALA A 67 -0.32 17.43 1.54
N MET A 68 1.01 17.33 1.68
CA MET A 68 1.95 18.36 1.23
C MET A 68 1.94 18.51 -0.29
N ALA A 69 1.91 17.42 -1.04
CA ALA A 69 1.80 17.43 -2.49
C ALA A 69 0.51 18.13 -2.97
N ARG A 70 -0.62 17.89 -2.30
CA ARG A 70 -1.87 18.60 -2.59
C ARG A 70 -1.75 20.12 -2.36
N VAL A 71 -1.03 20.55 -1.33
CA VAL A 71 -0.76 21.98 -1.11
C VAL A 71 0.06 22.53 -2.26
N ALA A 72 1.14 21.86 -2.68
CA ALA A 72 1.99 22.30 -3.77
C ALA A 72 1.23 22.40 -5.10
N LEU A 73 0.37 21.45 -5.41
CA LEU A 73 -0.46 21.49 -6.62
C LEU A 73 -1.45 22.66 -6.64
N ARG A 74 -1.86 23.18 -5.48
CA ARG A 74 -2.75 24.34 -5.38
C ARG A 74 -2.01 25.68 -5.42
N VAL A 75 -0.83 25.75 -4.82
CA VAL A 75 -0.12 27.01 -4.56
C VAL A 75 0.92 27.30 -5.63
N SER A 76 1.77 26.32 -5.97
CA SER A 76 2.86 26.54 -6.91
C SER A 76 2.38 26.66 -8.35
N GLN A 77 2.95 27.61 -9.07
CA GLN A 77 2.81 27.77 -10.52
C GLN A 77 4.02 27.20 -11.28
N THR A 78 5.04 26.77 -10.58
CA THR A 78 6.30 26.28 -11.14
C THR A 78 6.14 24.85 -11.63
N ALA A 79 6.35 24.62 -12.92
CA ALA A 79 6.15 23.32 -13.53
C ALA A 79 6.94 22.18 -12.84
N PRO A 80 8.25 22.29 -12.55
CA PRO A 80 8.98 21.23 -11.85
C PRO A 80 8.49 20.94 -10.44
N VAL A 81 7.99 21.92 -9.68
CA VAL A 81 7.39 21.72 -8.36
C VAL A 81 6.09 20.93 -8.48
N ARG A 82 5.26 21.32 -9.44
CA ARG A 82 3.99 20.62 -9.71
C ARG A 82 4.21 19.19 -10.19
N GLU A 83 5.25 18.95 -11.00
CA GLU A 83 5.64 17.61 -11.44
C GLU A 83 6.06 16.72 -10.27
N LEU A 84 6.95 17.20 -9.39
CA LEU A 84 7.31 16.49 -8.17
C LEU A 84 6.09 16.21 -7.31
N ALA A 85 5.26 17.21 -7.07
CA ALA A 85 4.06 17.09 -6.25
C ALA A 85 3.06 16.03 -6.81
N GLN A 86 2.84 16.04 -8.13
CA GLN A 86 1.97 15.05 -8.76
C GLN A 86 2.54 13.64 -8.60
N ARG A 87 3.83 13.45 -8.87
CA ARG A 87 4.51 12.16 -8.74
C ARG A 87 4.46 11.63 -7.30
N VAL A 88 4.79 12.47 -6.33
CA VAL A 88 4.69 12.15 -4.90
C VAL A 88 3.26 11.72 -4.55
N MET A 89 2.26 12.49 -4.96
CA MET A 89 0.85 12.17 -4.66
C MET A 89 0.45 10.80 -5.22
N ASP A 90 0.81 10.50 -6.46
CA ASP A 90 0.42 9.26 -7.14
C ASP A 90 1.13 8.05 -6.53
N ASP A 91 2.44 8.13 -6.34
CA ASP A 91 3.24 7.04 -5.80
C ASP A 91 2.88 6.74 -4.34
N HIS A 92 2.79 7.75 -3.47
CA HIS A 92 2.44 7.53 -2.07
C HIS A 92 0.99 7.05 -1.88
N THR A 93 0.08 7.43 -2.78
CA THR A 93 -1.28 6.86 -2.81
C THR A 93 -1.24 5.37 -3.18
N ARG A 94 -0.41 4.97 -4.13
CA ARG A 94 -0.20 3.57 -4.51
C ARG A 94 0.43 2.78 -3.37
N MET A 95 1.47 3.32 -2.75
CA MET A 95 2.15 2.73 -1.58
C MET A 95 1.17 2.45 -0.44
N ASN A 96 0.28 3.39 -0.11
CA ASN A 96 -0.72 3.20 0.94
C ASN A 96 -1.73 2.09 0.63
N ARG A 97 -2.14 1.94 -0.63
CA ARG A 97 -3.02 0.82 -1.03
C ARG A 97 -2.32 -0.53 -0.89
N GLU A 98 -1.04 -0.58 -1.20
CA GLU A 98 -0.25 -1.80 -1.08
C GLU A 98 -0.03 -2.18 0.39
N LEU A 99 0.33 -1.22 1.25
CA LEU A 99 0.40 -1.42 2.71
C LEU A 99 -0.92 -1.94 3.29
N ALA A 100 -2.05 -1.35 2.88
CA ALA A 100 -3.37 -1.82 3.29
C ALA A 100 -3.64 -3.26 2.83
N THR A 101 -3.18 -3.64 1.63
CA THR A 101 -3.32 -5.01 1.13
C THR A 101 -2.47 -5.99 1.94
N ILE A 102 -1.25 -5.63 2.31
CA ILE A 102 -0.37 -6.46 3.16
C ILE A 102 -1.01 -6.63 4.54
N ALA A 103 -1.48 -5.54 5.15
CA ALA A 103 -2.15 -5.56 6.45
C ALA A 103 -3.38 -6.48 6.46
N ALA A 104 -4.24 -6.36 5.44
CA ALA A 104 -5.45 -7.18 5.32
C ALA A 104 -5.15 -8.68 5.24
N ARG A 105 -4.09 -9.07 4.54
CA ARG A 105 -3.66 -10.48 4.45
C ARG A 105 -3.11 -11.04 5.77
N ARG A 106 -2.63 -10.18 6.65
CA ARG A 106 -2.04 -10.55 7.94
C ARG A 106 -3.03 -10.47 9.10
N SER A 107 -4.31 -10.17 8.84
CA SER A 107 -5.32 -9.94 9.88
C SER A 107 -4.87 -8.94 10.96
N THR A 108 -4.01 -8.01 10.57
CA THR A 108 -3.59 -6.91 11.42
C THR A 108 -4.54 -5.75 11.23
N ASP A 109 -4.89 -5.07 12.32
CA ASP A 109 -5.57 -3.79 12.22
C ASP A 109 -4.75 -2.86 11.32
N HIS A 110 -5.42 -2.08 10.48
CA HIS A 110 -4.73 -1.11 9.64
C HIS A 110 -3.90 -0.21 10.55
N PRO A 111 -2.58 -0.22 10.41
CA PRO A 111 -1.77 0.70 11.18
C PRO A 111 -2.09 2.10 10.66
N SER A 112 -2.90 2.81 11.43
CA SER A 112 -2.96 4.27 11.32
C SER A 112 -2.01 4.79 12.38
N PRO A 113 -0.83 5.26 12.00
CA PRO A 113 0.01 5.94 12.97
C PRO A 113 -0.64 7.29 13.27
N PRO A 114 -0.57 7.72 14.50
CA PRO A 114 -0.72 9.13 14.76
C PRO A 114 0.50 9.82 14.14
N VAL A 115 0.34 10.39 12.94
CA VAL A 115 1.14 11.56 12.60
C VAL A 115 0.86 12.53 13.74
N PRO A 116 1.86 13.13 14.38
CA PRO A 116 1.60 14.24 15.29
C PRO A 116 0.85 15.31 14.49
N VAL A 117 -0.47 15.33 14.67
CA VAL A 117 -1.42 16.13 13.86
C VAL A 117 -1.01 17.59 13.92
N ASP A 118 -0.53 18.03 15.09
CA ASP A 118 -0.12 19.40 15.35
C ASP A 118 1.05 19.83 14.45
N LYS A 119 2.12 19.02 14.40
CA LYS A 119 3.31 19.37 13.62
C LYS A 119 3.06 19.34 12.10
N ALA A 120 2.26 18.39 11.62
CA ALA A 120 1.87 18.33 10.21
C ALA A 120 0.98 19.52 9.83
N GLN A 121 0.07 19.92 10.70
CA GLN A 121 -0.78 21.10 10.50
C GLN A 121 -0.01 22.41 10.54
N GLU A 122 0.91 22.57 11.49
CA GLU A 122 1.79 23.74 11.56
C GLU A 122 2.60 23.93 10.28
N LEU A 123 3.21 22.83 9.80
CA LEU A 123 3.99 22.87 8.56
C LEU A 123 3.11 23.17 7.34
N GLN A 124 1.93 22.59 7.28
CA GLN A 124 0.97 22.88 6.22
C GLN A 124 0.53 24.34 6.24
N GLN A 125 0.24 24.90 7.42
CA GLN A 125 -0.10 26.31 7.57
C GLN A 125 1.05 27.22 7.17
N HIS A 126 2.28 26.87 7.56
CA HIS A 126 3.47 27.60 7.14
C HIS A 126 3.60 27.61 5.62
N LEU A 127 3.52 26.48 4.95
CA LEU A 127 3.56 26.39 3.50
C LEU A 127 2.45 27.23 2.85
N LEU A 128 1.22 27.19 3.38
CA LEU A 128 0.09 27.97 2.86
C LEU A 128 0.26 29.49 3.04
N SER A 129 1.14 29.93 3.95
CA SER A 129 1.46 31.36 4.12
C SER A 129 2.47 31.89 3.10
N LEU A 130 3.12 31.00 2.34
CA LEU A 130 4.15 31.33 1.35
C LEU A 130 3.57 31.33 -0.07
N GLN A 131 4.23 32.05 -0.98
CA GLN A 131 3.91 32.12 -2.40
C GLN A 131 5.18 32.17 -3.26
N GLY A 132 5.03 31.83 -4.55
CA GLY A 132 6.12 31.91 -5.51
C GLY A 132 7.35 31.10 -5.07
N ASP A 133 8.53 31.69 -5.26
CA ASP A 133 9.79 31.01 -4.97
C ASP A 133 9.98 30.66 -3.49
N ALA A 134 9.44 31.46 -2.58
CA ALA A 134 9.51 31.17 -1.14
C ALA A 134 8.72 29.89 -0.80
N PHE A 135 7.57 29.70 -1.43
CA PHE A 135 6.82 28.45 -1.32
C PHE A 135 7.62 27.30 -1.94
N ASP A 136 8.11 27.45 -3.16
CA ASP A 136 8.79 26.41 -3.92
C ASP A 136 10.03 25.89 -3.18
N GLN A 137 10.83 26.79 -2.62
CA GLN A 137 12.00 26.46 -1.81
C GLN A 137 11.62 25.76 -0.50
N ALA A 138 10.62 26.25 0.21
CA ALA A 138 10.16 25.64 1.45
C ALA A 138 9.59 24.24 1.20
N PHE A 139 8.81 24.06 0.15
CA PHE A 139 8.28 22.77 -0.25
C PHE A 139 9.40 21.80 -0.62
N ALA A 140 10.39 22.21 -1.41
CA ALA A 140 11.54 21.40 -1.77
C ALA A 140 12.30 20.93 -0.52
N GLY A 141 12.56 21.81 0.43
CA GLY A 141 13.23 21.49 1.70
C GLY A 141 12.44 20.45 2.54
N VAL A 142 11.11 20.58 2.60
CA VAL A 142 10.26 19.59 3.24
C VAL A 142 10.41 18.24 2.55
N MET A 143 10.34 18.19 1.21
CA MET A 143 10.48 16.94 0.45
C MET A 143 11.85 16.27 0.66
N VAL A 144 12.95 17.05 0.63
CA VAL A 144 14.30 16.52 0.88
C VAL A 144 14.40 15.89 2.27
N ASN A 145 13.92 16.58 3.28
CA ASN A 145 14.01 16.14 4.68
C ASN A 145 13.22 14.84 4.94
N ASP A 146 11.99 14.82 4.47
CA ASP A 146 11.10 13.70 4.69
C ASP A 146 11.53 12.47 3.90
N HIS A 147 11.92 12.65 2.62
CA HIS A 147 12.40 11.53 1.82
C HIS A 147 13.73 10.96 2.34
N ARG A 148 14.61 11.79 2.90
CA ARG A 148 15.82 11.29 3.58
C ARG A 148 15.46 10.36 4.74
N THR A 149 14.48 10.75 5.55
CA THR A 149 13.99 9.96 6.69
C THR A 149 13.31 8.68 6.21
N ALA A 150 12.47 8.78 5.18
CA ALA A 150 11.79 7.61 4.59
C ALA A 150 12.78 6.61 3.98
N ILE A 151 13.79 7.08 3.23
CA ILE A 151 14.85 6.23 2.66
C ILE A 151 15.59 5.46 3.77
N ALA A 152 15.91 6.10 4.89
CA ALA A 152 16.54 5.43 6.01
C ALA A 152 15.63 4.35 6.62
N LEU A 153 14.35 4.68 6.85
CA LEU A 153 13.33 3.76 7.36
C LEU A 153 13.16 2.52 6.46
N PHE A 154 13.03 2.72 5.15
CA PHE A 154 12.86 1.64 4.17
C PHE A 154 14.13 0.79 4.04
N THR A 155 15.30 1.43 4.14
CA THR A 155 16.58 0.70 4.12
C THR A 155 16.74 -0.19 5.35
N ASP A 156 16.33 0.29 6.53
CA ASP A 156 16.35 -0.47 7.77
C ASP A 156 15.41 -1.69 7.69
N GLU A 157 14.20 -1.49 7.18
CA GLU A 157 13.24 -2.58 6.96
C GLU A 157 13.79 -3.66 6.02
N ILE A 158 14.43 -3.27 4.93
CA ILE A 158 15.06 -4.21 4.00
C ILE A 158 16.12 -5.08 4.68
N GLN A 159 16.86 -4.51 5.60
CA GLN A 159 17.98 -5.17 6.29
C GLN A 159 17.54 -5.99 7.49
N HIS A 160 16.57 -5.53 8.24
CA HIS A 160 16.23 -6.06 9.56
C HIS A 160 14.77 -6.54 9.69
N GLY A 161 13.90 -6.26 8.73
CA GLY A 161 12.52 -6.73 8.73
C GLY A 161 12.43 -8.25 8.70
N HIS A 162 11.38 -8.81 9.28
CA HIS A 162 11.18 -10.25 9.41
C HIS A 162 10.14 -10.79 8.41
N ASP A 163 9.14 -9.99 8.06
CA ASP A 163 8.11 -10.37 7.09
C ASP A 163 8.59 -10.11 5.66
N GLU A 164 8.61 -11.16 4.83
CA GLU A 164 9.11 -11.05 3.46
C GLU A 164 8.27 -10.13 2.59
N ALA A 165 6.94 -10.09 2.77
CA ALA A 165 6.10 -9.21 1.96
C ALA A 165 6.32 -7.73 2.32
N VAL A 166 6.62 -7.43 3.60
CA VAL A 166 6.95 -6.07 4.04
C VAL A 166 8.32 -5.65 3.53
N ARG A 167 9.32 -6.53 3.63
CA ARG A 167 10.65 -6.27 3.05
C ARG A 167 10.61 -6.09 1.54
N GLU A 168 9.82 -6.89 0.84
CA GLU A 168 9.67 -6.77 -0.61
C GLU A 168 8.98 -5.46 -1.01
N PHE A 169 7.96 -5.05 -0.27
CA PHE A 169 7.38 -3.72 -0.41
C PHE A 169 8.43 -2.63 -0.25
N ALA A 170 9.25 -2.70 0.80
CA ALA A 170 10.30 -1.71 1.03
C ALA A 170 11.34 -1.67 -0.11
N ARG A 171 11.78 -2.84 -0.62
CA ARG A 171 12.71 -2.92 -1.78
C ARG A 171 12.11 -2.30 -3.03
N LYS A 172 10.85 -2.59 -3.30
CA LYS A 172 10.13 -2.12 -4.49
C LYS A 172 9.96 -0.60 -4.50
N GLU A 173 9.66 -0.01 -3.35
CA GLU A 173 9.33 1.42 -3.26
C GLU A 173 10.55 2.32 -3.03
N LEU A 174 11.66 1.80 -2.52
CA LEU A 174 12.87 2.57 -2.25
C LEU A 174 13.41 3.36 -3.47
N PRO A 175 13.38 2.85 -4.72
CA PRO A 175 13.79 3.62 -5.90
C PRO A 175 12.96 4.89 -6.11
N ALA A 176 11.63 4.81 -5.94
CA ALA A 176 10.74 5.97 -6.10
C ALA A 176 11.05 7.04 -5.05
N LEU A 177 11.27 6.66 -3.78
CA LEU A 177 11.65 7.60 -2.72
C LEU A 177 12.97 8.32 -3.04
N ARG A 178 13.94 7.61 -3.61
CA ARG A 178 15.23 8.20 -4.04
C ARG A 178 15.06 9.16 -5.22
N GLU A 179 14.17 8.84 -6.15
CA GLU A 179 13.86 9.71 -7.29
C GLU A 179 13.18 10.99 -6.82
N HIS A 180 12.18 10.89 -5.93
CA HIS A 180 11.54 12.08 -5.35
C HIS A 180 12.55 12.98 -4.63
N MET A 181 13.45 12.39 -3.83
CA MET A 181 14.50 13.15 -3.16
C MET A 181 15.46 13.82 -4.16
N ALA A 182 15.82 13.16 -5.25
CA ALA A 182 16.67 13.73 -6.27
C ALA A 182 15.98 14.92 -6.98
N MET A 183 14.69 14.80 -7.29
CA MET A 183 13.90 15.90 -7.86
C MET A 183 13.80 17.07 -6.88
N ALA A 184 13.57 16.81 -5.59
CA ALA A 184 13.50 17.83 -4.56
C ALA A 184 14.84 18.57 -4.37
N ASN A 185 15.97 17.84 -4.34
CA ASN A 185 17.31 18.42 -4.29
C ASN A 185 17.58 19.33 -5.51
N ALA A 186 17.13 18.92 -6.71
CA ALA A 186 17.26 19.75 -7.91
C ALA A 186 16.44 21.06 -7.81
N LEU A 187 15.33 21.05 -7.10
CA LEU A 187 14.54 22.26 -6.82
C LEU A 187 15.23 23.18 -5.80
N GLU A 188 15.79 22.61 -4.72
CA GLU A 188 16.56 23.40 -3.73
C GLU A 188 17.80 24.06 -4.32
N ALA A 189 18.48 23.40 -5.27
CA ALA A 189 19.68 23.92 -5.91
C ALA A 189 19.40 25.05 -6.92
N ARG A 190 18.13 25.37 -7.21
CA ARG A 190 17.79 26.46 -8.13
C ARG A 190 18.11 27.81 -7.46
N PRO A 191 18.89 28.68 -8.13
CA PRO A 191 19.11 30.02 -7.60
C PRO A 191 17.77 30.73 -7.47
N ALA A 192 17.60 31.49 -6.38
CA ALA A 192 16.49 32.41 -6.28
C ALA A 192 16.55 33.35 -7.50
N PRO A 193 15.42 33.68 -8.15
CA PRO A 193 15.43 34.65 -9.23
C PRO A 193 16.05 35.91 -8.70
N SER A 194 17.05 36.43 -9.41
CA SER A 194 17.60 37.73 -9.15
C SER A 194 16.44 38.74 -9.17
N ALA A 195 16.25 39.44 -8.07
CA ALA A 195 15.31 40.56 -8.04
C ALA A 195 15.69 41.47 -9.23
N SER A 196 14.89 41.39 -10.29
CA SER A 196 15.00 42.33 -11.39
C SER A 196 14.47 43.67 -10.85
N GLU A 197 15.38 44.59 -10.65
CA GLU A 197 15.09 46.00 -10.39
C GLU A 197 14.17 46.61 -11.47
#